data_82553f9a1ea3c0ba4e086807fa5f195e
#
_entry.id   82553f9a1ea3c0ba4e086807fa5f195e
#
_cell.length_a   1.000
_cell.length_b   1.000
_cell.length_c   1.000
_cell.angle_alpha   90.00
_cell.angle_beta   90.00
_cell.angle_gamma   90.00
#
_symmetry.space_group_name_H-M   'P 1'
#
loop_
_entity.id
_entity.type
_entity.pdbx_description
1 polymer ?
#
loop_
_entity_poly.entity_id
_entity_poly.type
_entity_poly.pdbx_seq_one_letter_code
_entity_poly.pdbx_strand_id
1 'polypeptide(L)'
;IYGIRHAPDFRVGELLAATPERCAELFLEGETDLALVPAALVPDLHDADLVTEYCVGATGPSRSALLLSNDAPESLRRVFIDPQSPTAAHLAAYVLGKRWGLTPQYIPLDDTEQLFRVETGDGFVLGGGKAADAEGLFARSMDLTGEWCAIEQLPVAMAVWVARKGTDPLHVEGLEYALTYGLEHTFEAVRESVPDEALLEI
;
A
#
# COMPACT_ATOMS: atom_id res chain seq x y z
N ILE A 1 -11.72 -3.73 -6.09
CA ILE A 1 -12.10 -3.47 -7.52
C ILE A 1 -13.23 -4.38 -7.96
N TYR A 2 -13.23 -5.68 -7.62
CA TYR A 2 -14.27 -6.62 -8.08
C TYR A 2 -15.69 -6.10 -7.80
N GLY A 3 -15.99 -5.74 -6.55
CA GLY A 3 -17.30 -5.23 -6.18
C GLY A 3 -17.69 -3.96 -6.94
N ILE A 4 -16.75 -3.03 -7.18
CA ILE A 4 -17.01 -1.81 -7.94
C ILE A 4 -17.43 -2.09 -9.39
N ARG A 5 -16.91 -3.19 -9.97
CA ARG A 5 -17.26 -3.62 -11.34
C ARG A 5 -18.54 -4.42 -11.43
N HIS A 6 -18.85 -5.22 -10.39
CA HIS A 6 -19.86 -6.28 -10.47
C HIS A 6 -21.05 -6.10 -9.51
N ALA A 7 -20.99 -5.16 -8.54
CA ALA A 7 -22.12 -4.97 -7.62
C ALA A 7 -23.39 -4.58 -8.39
N PRO A 8 -24.51 -5.29 -8.18
CA PRO A 8 -25.78 -4.94 -8.79
C PRO A 8 -26.21 -3.53 -8.41
N ASP A 9 -26.80 -2.83 -9.35
CA ASP A 9 -27.36 -1.46 -9.17
C ASP A 9 -26.35 -0.37 -8.74
N PHE A 10 -25.07 -0.73 -8.56
CA PHE A 10 -24.01 0.27 -8.37
C PHE A 10 -23.59 0.83 -9.73
N ARG A 11 -23.55 2.17 -9.83
CA ARG A 11 -23.11 2.87 -11.02
C ARG A 11 -22.10 3.93 -10.61
N VAL A 12 -20.90 3.83 -11.16
CA VAL A 12 -19.90 4.91 -11.14
C VAL A 12 -19.96 5.67 -12.45
N GLY A 13 -19.61 6.93 -12.45
CA GLY A 13 -19.49 7.71 -13.67
C GLY A 13 -18.38 7.15 -14.55
N GLU A 14 -17.16 7.14 -14.02
CA GLU A 14 -15.98 6.56 -14.64
C GLU A 14 -15.14 5.85 -13.57
N LEU A 15 -14.63 4.67 -13.90
CA LEU A 15 -13.71 3.91 -13.04
C LEU A 15 -12.30 3.96 -13.62
N LEU A 16 -11.41 4.67 -12.96
CA LEU A 16 -9.98 4.70 -13.26
C LEU A 16 -9.24 3.69 -12.38
N ALA A 17 -8.73 2.63 -12.99
CA ALA A 17 -7.95 1.62 -12.29
C ALA A 17 -6.45 1.98 -12.34
N ALA A 18 -5.88 2.34 -11.20
CA ALA A 18 -4.50 2.75 -11.06
C ALA A 18 -3.93 2.30 -9.71
N THR A 19 -2.63 2.48 -9.49
CA THR A 19 -2.04 2.29 -8.16
C THR A 19 -2.56 3.36 -7.18
N PRO A 20 -2.56 3.11 -5.86
CA PRO A 20 -3.02 4.09 -4.88
C PRO A 20 -2.31 5.44 -4.98
N GLU A 21 -1.01 5.45 -5.32
CA GLU A 21 -0.23 6.66 -5.53
C GLU A 21 -0.76 7.47 -6.73
N ARG A 22 -1.00 6.79 -7.86
CA ARG A 22 -1.58 7.45 -9.03
C ARG A 22 -3.02 7.91 -8.77
N CYS A 23 -3.79 7.17 -7.98
CA CYS A 23 -5.10 7.60 -7.53
C CYS A 23 -5.03 8.90 -6.69
N ALA A 24 -4.02 9.02 -5.82
CA ALA A 24 -3.80 10.24 -5.05
C ALA A 24 -3.44 11.45 -5.95
N GLU A 25 -2.60 11.25 -6.97
CA GLU A 25 -2.29 12.29 -7.95
C GLU A 25 -3.55 12.74 -8.70
N LEU A 26 -4.34 11.80 -9.25
CA LEU A 26 -5.59 12.08 -9.95
C LEU A 26 -6.61 12.82 -9.04
N PHE A 27 -6.64 12.45 -7.76
CA PHE A 27 -7.46 13.15 -6.78
C PHE A 27 -7.00 14.60 -6.58
N LEU A 28 -5.69 14.85 -6.44
CA LEU A 28 -5.13 16.19 -6.30
C LEU A 28 -5.31 17.03 -7.57
N GLU A 29 -5.22 16.42 -8.75
CA GLU A 29 -5.48 17.04 -10.05
C GLU A 29 -6.96 17.39 -10.27
N GLY A 30 -7.87 16.85 -9.44
CA GLY A 30 -9.32 17.08 -9.55
C GLY A 30 -10.00 16.17 -10.57
N GLU A 31 -9.32 15.14 -11.02
CA GLU A 31 -9.82 14.18 -12.02
C GLU A 31 -10.74 13.11 -11.40
N THR A 32 -10.70 12.93 -10.06
CA THR A 32 -11.55 11.98 -9.34
C THR A 32 -12.14 12.60 -8.09
N ASP A 33 -13.37 12.21 -7.73
CA ASP A 33 -14.06 12.63 -6.51
C ASP A 33 -13.91 11.61 -5.37
N LEU A 34 -13.70 10.34 -5.71
CA LEU A 34 -13.48 9.22 -4.80
C LEU A 34 -12.18 8.53 -5.21
N ALA A 35 -11.29 8.26 -4.25
CA ALA A 35 -10.01 7.62 -4.53
C ALA A 35 -9.56 6.70 -3.40
N LEU A 36 -8.89 5.59 -3.76
CA LEU A 36 -8.10 4.80 -2.83
C LEU A 36 -6.67 5.36 -2.83
N VAL A 37 -6.26 5.95 -1.73
CA VAL A 37 -4.98 6.66 -1.62
C VAL A 37 -4.06 6.04 -0.55
N PRO A 38 -2.73 6.16 -0.67
CA PRO A 38 -1.82 5.73 0.40
C PRO A 38 -2.16 6.43 1.72
N ALA A 39 -2.24 5.67 2.81
CA ALA A 39 -2.60 6.22 4.11
C ALA A 39 -1.64 7.33 4.57
N ALA A 40 -0.36 7.24 4.23
CA ALA A 40 0.64 8.25 4.55
C ALA A 40 0.43 9.61 3.87
N LEU A 41 -0.33 9.67 2.77
CA LEU A 41 -0.60 10.92 2.05
C LEU A 41 -1.85 11.65 2.55
N VAL A 42 -2.67 11.01 3.38
CA VAL A 42 -3.93 11.60 3.88
C VAL A 42 -3.72 12.97 4.57
N PRO A 43 -2.68 13.19 5.38
CA PRO A 43 -2.46 14.50 6.01
C PRO A 43 -2.26 15.65 5.02
N ASP A 44 -1.81 15.36 3.80
CA ASP A 44 -1.55 16.35 2.74
C ASP A 44 -2.78 16.62 1.86
N LEU A 45 -3.84 15.85 1.99
CA LEU A 45 -5.06 15.96 1.21
C LEU A 45 -6.07 16.91 1.90
N HIS A 46 -5.87 18.22 1.77
CA HIS A 46 -6.64 19.23 2.51
C HIS A 46 -8.13 19.32 2.15
N ASP A 47 -8.51 18.85 0.96
CA ASP A 47 -9.90 18.85 0.47
C ASP A 47 -10.49 17.43 0.39
N ALA A 48 -10.14 16.60 1.36
CA ALA A 48 -10.56 15.21 1.44
C ALA A 48 -11.18 14.88 2.79
N ASP A 49 -12.19 14.03 2.77
CA ASP A 49 -12.73 13.33 3.94
C ASP A 49 -12.40 11.84 3.80
N LEU A 50 -11.98 11.20 4.91
CA LEU A 50 -11.91 9.75 4.98
C LEU A 50 -13.31 9.17 4.90
N VAL A 51 -13.52 8.20 4.03
CA VAL A 51 -14.82 7.59 3.80
C VAL A 51 -14.71 6.07 3.85
N THR A 52 -15.83 5.42 4.14
CA THR A 52 -15.99 3.97 4.32
C THR A 52 -15.24 3.40 5.54
N GLU A 53 -15.65 2.22 5.99
CA GLU A 53 -14.96 1.44 7.03
C GLU A 53 -13.92 0.48 6.44
N TYR A 54 -13.73 0.50 5.11
CA TYR A 54 -12.85 -0.41 4.37
C TYR A 54 -11.52 0.25 4.03
N CYS A 55 -10.46 -0.52 4.16
CA CYS A 55 -9.12 -0.09 3.75
C CYS A 55 -8.32 -1.29 3.20
N VAL A 56 -7.21 -1.00 2.55
CA VAL A 56 -6.16 -1.99 2.33
C VAL A 56 -5.23 -1.93 3.52
N GLY A 57 -5.15 -3.01 4.29
CA GLY A 57 -4.39 -3.04 5.52
C GLY A 57 -3.97 -4.44 5.94
N ALA A 58 -3.32 -4.53 7.10
CA ALA A 58 -2.86 -5.79 7.67
C ALA A 58 -3.02 -5.81 9.20
N THR A 59 -3.27 -7.00 9.75
CA THR A 59 -3.32 -7.27 11.20
C THR A 59 -2.05 -8.01 11.67
N GLY A 60 -1.04 -8.11 10.82
CA GLY A 60 0.22 -8.81 11.05
C GLY A 60 1.10 -8.76 9.80
N PRO A 61 2.08 -9.66 9.65
CA PRO A 61 2.92 -9.74 8.46
C PRO A 61 2.08 -9.97 7.20
N SER A 62 2.27 -9.14 6.18
CA SER A 62 1.51 -9.23 4.92
C SER A 62 2.38 -9.38 3.68
N ARG A 63 3.70 -9.21 3.83
CA ARG A 63 4.69 -9.15 2.75
C ARG A 63 4.42 -8.06 1.70
N SER A 64 3.52 -7.14 2.00
CA SER A 64 3.14 -6.04 1.09
C SER A 64 4.04 -4.81 1.22
N ALA A 65 4.84 -4.73 2.29
CA ALA A 65 5.81 -3.66 2.54
C ALA A 65 7.04 -4.26 3.22
N LEU A 66 8.16 -4.34 2.50
CA LEU A 66 9.38 -4.97 2.98
C LEU A 66 10.54 -3.97 3.05
N LEU A 67 11.34 -4.08 4.11
CA LEU A 67 12.69 -3.52 4.18
C LEU A 67 13.68 -4.66 3.92
N LEU A 68 14.38 -4.56 2.80
CA LEU A 68 15.33 -5.55 2.31
C LEU A 68 16.76 -5.06 2.51
N SER A 69 17.67 -5.91 2.96
CA SER A 69 19.09 -5.58 3.15
C SER A 69 19.95 -6.83 3.22
N ASN A 70 21.25 -6.68 2.94
CA ASN A 70 22.25 -7.71 3.23
C ASN A 70 22.82 -7.57 4.64
N ASP A 71 22.64 -6.41 5.26
CA ASP A 71 23.17 -6.09 6.58
C ASP A 71 22.09 -6.17 7.68
N ALA A 72 22.51 -6.17 8.93
CA ALA A 72 21.60 -6.11 10.06
C ALA A 72 20.93 -4.72 10.14
N PRO A 73 19.66 -4.61 10.56
CA PRO A 73 18.94 -3.34 10.61
C PRO A 73 19.69 -2.23 11.37
N GLU A 74 20.41 -2.60 12.43
CA GLU A 74 21.18 -1.67 13.28
C GLU A 74 22.33 -0.98 12.54
N SER A 75 22.79 -1.56 11.43
CA SER A 75 23.93 -1.05 10.65
C SER A 75 23.50 -0.23 9.44
N LEU A 76 22.20 -0.06 9.20
CA LEU A 76 21.68 0.67 8.06
C LEU A 76 22.03 2.18 8.16
N ARG A 77 22.59 2.71 7.09
CA ARG A 77 23.00 4.11 6.95
C ARG A 77 22.20 4.84 5.87
N ARG A 78 21.90 4.12 4.80
CA ARG A 78 21.08 4.61 3.67
C ARG A 78 19.91 3.66 3.47
N VAL A 79 18.75 4.22 3.22
CA VAL A 79 17.54 3.46 2.91
C VAL A 79 16.95 4.03 1.63
N PHE A 80 16.98 3.23 0.58
CA PHE A 80 16.38 3.56 -0.71
C PHE A 80 14.88 3.27 -0.66
N ILE A 81 14.09 4.24 -1.09
CA ILE A 81 12.63 4.23 -0.98
C ILE A 81 12.02 4.19 -2.37
N ASP A 82 11.19 3.20 -2.64
CA ASP A 82 10.33 3.21 -3.83
C ASP A 82 9.34 4.39 -3.73
N PRO A 83 9.42 5.38 -4.66
CA PRO A 83 8.49 6.51 -4.66
C PRO A 83 7.01 6.12 -4.76
N GLN A 84 6.73 4.93 -5.30
CA GLN A 84 5.38 4.38 -5.42
C GLN A 84 4.89 3.69 -4.15
N SER A 85 5.63 3.79 -3.03
CA SER A 85 5.29 3.11 -1.78
C SER A 85 5.42 4.03 -0.55
N PRO A 86 4.76 5.21 -0.54
CA PRO A 86 4.97 6.21 0.52
C PRO A 86 4.58 5.70 1.91
N THR A 87 3.53 4.88 2.04
CA THR A 87 3.17 4.29 3.34
C THR A 87 4.25 3.33 3.85
N ALA A 88 4.84 2.50 2.96
CA ALA A 88 5.95 1.64 3.34
C ALA A 88 7.19 2.44 3.79
N ALA A 89 7.47 3.58 3.14
CA ALA A 89 8.54 4.49 3.52
C ALA A 89 8.37 5.04 4.94
N HIS A 90 7.16 5.51 5.28
CA HIS A 90 6.86 6.01 6.61
C HIS A 90 6.90 4.91 7.67
N LEU A 91 6.41 3.70 7.35
CA LEU A 91 6.54 2.54 8.23
C LEU A 91 8.01 2.19 8.51
N ALA A 92 8.86 2.20 7.49
CA ALA A 92 10.28 1.93 7.67
C ALA A 92 10.95 2.95 8.58
N ALA A 93 10.68 4.25 8.36
CA ALA A 93 11.22 5.32 9.21
C ALA A 93 10.74 5.16 10.66
N TYR A 94 9.47 4.85 10.86
CA TYR A 94 8.90 4.63 12.17
C TYR A 94 9.52 3.41 12.87
N VAL A 95 9.56 2.25 12.20
CA VAL A 95 10.07 0.99 12.76
C VAL A 95 11.55 1.10 13.11
N LEU A 96 12.38 1.65 12.19
CA LEU A 96 13.81 1.85 12.43
C LEU A 96 14.06 2.81 13.60
N GLY A 97 13.29 3.88 13.68
CA GLY A 97 13.34 4.82 14.79
C GLY A 97 12.94 4.21 16.12
N LYS A 98 11.82 3.48 16.16
CA LYS A 98 11.27 2.89 17.41
C LYS A 98 12.12 1.74 17.95
N ARG A 99 12.57 0.83 17.07
CA ARG A 99 13.29 -0.37 17.52
C ARG A 99 14.75 -0.10 17.83
N TRP A 100 15.40 0.74 17.02
CA TRP A 100 16.87 0.92 17.09
C TRP A 100 17.31 2.36 17.27
N GLY A 101 16.40 3.33 17.30
CA GLY A 101 16.76 4.75 17.40
C GLY A 101 17.47 5.26 16.15
N LEU A 102 17.28 4.62 15.00
CA LEU A 102 17.97 4.95 13.76
C LEU A 102 17.26 6.03 12.97
N THR A 103 18.03 6.88 12.35
CA THR A 103 17.60 7.89 11.38
C THR A 103 18.53 7.83 10.16
N PRO A 104 18.46 6.75 9.33
CA PRO A 104 19.30 6.64 8.16
C PRO A 104 18.97 7.73 7.14
N GLN A 105 19.87 7.95 6.18
CA GLN A 105 19.56 8.79 5.04
C GLN A 105 18.54 8.09 4.15
N TYR A 106 17.38 8.71 3.93
CA TYR A 106 16.37 8.21 3.00
C TYR A 106 16.60 8.79 1.60
N ILE A 107 16.67 7.93 0.59
CA ILE A 107 17.02 8.28 -0.78
C ILE A 107 15.94 7.69 -1.71
N PRO A 108 15.33 8.47 -2.60
CA PRO A 108 14.45 7.92 -3.62
C PRO A 108 15.15 6.83 -4.45
N LEU A 109 14.46 5.75 -4.73
CA LEU A 109 14.92 4.70 -5.64
C LEU A 109 14.60 5.14 -7.07
N ASP A 110 15.61 5.55 -7.81
CA ASP A 110 15.45 6.06 -9.17
C ASP A 110 15.24 4.93 -10.20
N ASP A 111 15.90 3.78 -9.97
CA ASP A 111 15.86 2.63 -10.86
C ASP A 111 15.99 1.32 -10.08
N THR A 112 15.29 0.29 -10.53
CA THR A 112 15.39 -1.07 -9.98
C THR A 112 16.79 -1.68 -10.19
N GLU A 113 17.60 -1.19 -11.11
CA GLU A 113 19.00 -1.60 -11.25
C GLU A 113 19.83 -1.31 -9.99
N GLN A 114 19.43 -0.34 -9.16
CA GLN A 114 20.08 -0.03 -7.89
C GLN A 114 20.03 -1.20 -6.91
N LEU A 115 19.01 -2.09 -7.01
CA LEU A 115 18.90 -3.31 -6.20
C LEU A 115 20.08 -4.28 -6.41
N PHE A 116 20.82 -4.14 -7.51
CA PHE A 116 21.99 -4.94 -7.83
C PHE A 116 23.32 -4.24 -7.52
N ARG A 117 23.29 -2.99 -7.02
CA ARG A 117 24.46 -2.17 -6.68
C ARG A 117 24.49 -1.84 -5.19
N VAL A 118 24.31 -2.87 -4.37
CA VAL A 118 24.18 -2.75 -2.90
C VAL A 118 25.55 -2.54 -2.27
N GLU A 119 25.67 -1.50 -1.44
CA GLU A 119 26.83 -1.27 -0.59
C GLU A 119 26.51 -1.64 0.86
N THR A 120 27.57 -1.78 1.68
CA THR A 120 27.40 -2.04 3.12
C THR A 120 26.65 -0.90 3.81
N GLY A 121 25.61 -1.24 4.53
CA GLY A 121 24.73 -0.30 5.21
C GLY A 121 23.57 0.21 4.37
N ASP A 122 23.31 -0.41 3.20
CA ASP A 122 22.15 -0.10 2.37
C ASP A 122 20.94 -0.96 2.76
N GLY A 123 19.78 -0.32 2.76
CA GLY A 123 18.47 -0.96 2.83
C GLY A 123 17.57 -0.46 1.69
N PHE A 124 16.57 -1.25 1.34
CA PHE A 124 15.61 -0.96 0.28
C PHE A 124 14.19 -1.17 0.78
N VAL A 125 13.36 -0.14 0.70
CA VAL A 125 11.94 -0.22 1.06
C VAL A 125 11.11 -0.32 -0.21
N LEU A 126 10.45 -1.46 -0.36
CA LEU A 126 9.62 -1.78 -1.52
C LEU A 126 8.22 -2.15 -1.07
N GLY A 127 7.24 -1.91 -1.94
CA GLY A 127 5.85 -2.27 -1.73
C GLY A 127 5.28 -3.18 -2.82
N GLY A 128 4.18 -3.87 -2.48
CA GLY A 128 3.40 -4.67 -3.42
C GLY A 128 4.21 -5.75 -4.16
N GLY A 129 3.96 -5.92 -5.44
CA GLY A 129 4.64 -6.93 -6.27
C GLY A 129 6.16 -6.76 -6.31
N LYS A 130 6.66 -5.52 -6.34
CA LYS A 130 8.11 -5.25 -6.33
C LYS A 130 8.80 -5.81 -5.07
N ALA A 131 8.13 -5.77 -3.92
CA ALA A 131 8.65 -6.34 -2.68
C ALA A 131 8.79 -7.86 -2.78
N ALA A 132 7.75 -8.53 -3.30
CA ALA A 132 7.76 -9.98 -3.49
C ALA A 132 8.83 -10.43 -4.49
N ASP A 133 8.98 -9.72 -5.60
CA ASP A 133 9.97 -10.04 -6.65
C ASP A 133 11.41 -9.87 -6.16
N ALA A 134 11.65 -8.88 -5.31
CA ALA A 134 12.99 -8.55 -4.82
C ALA A 134 13.40 -9.28 -3.54
N GLU A 135 12.48 -9.88 -2.79
CA GLU A 135 12.76 -10.46 -1.48
C GLU A 135 13.90 -11.50 -1.51
N GLY A 136 13.91 -12.35 -2.54
CA GLY A 136 14.96 -13.38 -2.71
C GLY A 136 16.35 -12.88 -3.11
N LEU A 137 16.49 -11.57 -3.41
CA LEU A 137 17.76 -10.96 -3.80
C LEU A 137 18.63 -10.55 -2.60
N PHE A 138 18.05 -10.53 -1.39
CA PHE A 138 18.70 -10.01 -0.20
C PHE A 138 18.82 -11.08 0.90
N ALA A 139 19.84 -10.97 1.72
CA ALA A 139 20.06 -11.87 2.84
C ALA A 139 19.03 -11.69 3.96
N ARG A 140 18.37 -10.55 4.03
CA ARG A 140 17.40 -10.19 5.06
C ARG A 140 16.18 -9.50 4.45
N SER A 141 15.02 -9.91 4.95
CA SER A 141 13.74 -9.32 4.66
C SER A 141 13.04 -9.03 5.99
N MET A 142 12.55 -7.80 6.15
CA MET A 142 11.78 -7.37 7.31
C MET A 142 10.40 -6.92 6.84
N ASP A 143 9.37 -7.58 7.32
CA ASP A 143 7.99 -7.19 7.04
C ASP A 143 7.58 -6.01 7.91
N LEU A 144 7.42 -4.84 7.28
CA LEU A 144 7.14 -3.59 7.99
C LEU A 144 5.73 -3.55 8.59
N THR A 145 4.77 -4.26 7.99
CA THR A 145 3.42 -4.36 8.55
C THR A 145 3.39 -5.22 9.80
N GLY A 146 4.12 -6.34 9.78
CA GLY A 146 4.31 -7.20 10.94
C GLY A 146 5.03 -6.49 12.08
N GLU A 147 6.08 -5.72 11.78
CA GLU A 147 6.82 -4.92 12.76
C GLU A 147 5.94 -3.85 13.41
N TRP A 148 5.16 -3.11 12.61
CA TRP A 148 4.18 -2.15 13.14
C TRP A 148 3.20 -2.83 14.10
N CYS A 149 2.56 -3.91 13.67
CA CYS A 149 1.59 -4.63 14.50
C CYS A 149 2.23 -5.16 15.79
N ALA A 150 3.50 -5.57 15.75
CA ALA A 150 4.22 -6.02 16.93
C ALA A 150 4.58 -4.88 17.89
N ILE A 151 4.88 -3.69 17.39
CA ILE A 151 5.21 -2.51 18.19
C ILE A 151 3.96 -1.88 18.80
N GLU A 152 2.96 -1.60 17.98
CA GLU A 152 1.79 -0.80 18.38
C GLU A 152 0.62 -1.64 18.87
N GLN A 153 0.62 -2.96 18.63
CA GLN A 153 -0.51 -3.87 18.94
C GLN A 153 -1.82 -3.42 18.26
N LEU A 154 -1.68 -2.78 17.08
CA LEU A 154 -2.76 -2.27 16.26
C LEU A 154 -2.62 -2.75 14.82
N PRO A 155 -3.72 -2.91 14.08
CA PRO A 155 -3.69 -3.05 12.63
C PRO A 155 -3.00 -1.84 11.97
N VAL A 156 -2.50 -2.05 10.74
CA VAL A 156 -1.97 -0.97 9.92
C VAL A 156 -2.84 -0.78 8.68
N ALA A 157 -3.20 0.46 8.37
CA ALA A 157 -3.80 0.83 7.10
C ALA A 157 -2.69 1.24 6.11
N MET A 158 -2.64 0.61 4.96
CA MET A 158 -1.69 0.90 3.88
C MET A 158 -2.28 1.89 2.86
N ALA A 159 -3.55 1.70 2.51
CA ALA A 159 -4.31 2.62 1.67
C ALA A 159 -5.75 2.73 2.18
N VAL A 160 -6.33 3.90 2.04
CA VAL A 160 -7.67 4.25 2.55
C VAL A 160 -8.49 4.95 1.47
N TRP A 161 -9.80 4.88 1.58
CA TRP A 161 -10.70 5.60 0.69
C TRP A 161 -10.92 7.02 1.17
N VAL A 162 -10.83 7.95 0.24
CA VAL A 162 -11.12 9.37 0.45
C VAL A 162 -12.15 9.84 -0.55
N ALA A 163 -12.96 10.83 -0.12
CA ALA A 163 -13.88 11.55 -0.95
C ALA A 163 -13.51 13.04 -0.94
N ARG A 164 -13.68 13.73 -2.05
CA ARG A 164 -13.60 15.20 -2.11
C ARG A 164 -14.69 15.80 -1.23
N LYS A 165 -14.38 16.85 -0.49
CA LYS A 165 -15.38 17.55 0.33
C LYS A 165 -16.55 18.02 -0.52
N GLY A 166 -17.76 17.68 -0.05
CA GLY A 166 -18.99 18.00 -0.77
C GLY A 166 -19.42 16.95 -1.80
N THR A 167 -18.71 15.83 -1.91
CA THR A 167 -19.18 14.67 -2.67
C THR A 167 -20.55 14.21 -2.14
N ASP A 168 -21.48 13.89 -3.04
CA ASP A 168 -22.82 13.42 -2.68
C ASP A 168 -22.71 12.17 -1.79
N PRO A 169 -23.32 12.16 -0.61
CA PRO A 169 -23.31 10.98 0.29
C PRO A 169 -23.76 9.68 -0.39
N LEU A 170 -24.64 9.74 -1.37
CA LEU A 170 -25.09 8.57 -2.12
C LEU A 170 -23.95 7.90 -2.89
N HIS A 171 -22.95 8.65 -3.33
CA HIS A 171 -21.76 8.06 -3.97
C HIS A 171 -20.89 7.31 -2.96
N VAL A 172 -20.77 7.83 -1.75
CA VAL A 172 -20.03 7.17 -0.67
C VAL A 172 -20.74 5.90 -0.22
N GLU A 173 -22.07 5.96 0.00
CA GLU A 173 -22.90 4.80 0.33
C GLU A 173 -22.83 3.73 -0.77
N GLY A 174 -22.87 4.15 -2.03
CA GLY A 174 -22.74 3.25 -3.18
C GLY A 174 -21.38 2.58 -3.23
N LEU A 175 -20.29 3.32 -2.95
CA LEU A 175 -18.95 2.74 -2.85
C LEU A 175 -18.89 1.70 -1.73
N GLU A 176 -19.43 2.01 -0.55
CA GLU A 176 -19.43 1.10 0.60
C GLU A 176 -20.20 -0.18 0.31
N TYR A 177 -21.36 -0.07 -0.34
CA TYR A 177 -22.11 -1.21 -0.84
C TYR A 177 -21.29 -2.06 -1.81
N ALA A 178 -20.61 -1.44 -2.77
CA ALA A 178 -19.79 -2.14 -3.74
C ALA A 178 -18.58 -2.84 -3.10
N LEU A 179 -17.95 -2.22 -2.09
CA LEU A 179 -16.85 -2.83 -1.34
C LEU A 179 -17.33 -4.04 -0.52
N THR A 180 -18.49 -3.91 0.15
CA THR A 180 -19.14 -5.02 0.86
C THR A 180 -19.42 -6.18 -0.08
N TYR A 181 -20.05 -5.90 -1.22
CA TYR A 181 -20.33 -6.89 -2.25
C TYR A 181 -19.06 -7.62 -2.71
N GLY A 182 -17.97 -6.86 -2.92
CA GLY A 182 -16.69 -7.44 -3.33
C GLY A 182 -16.08 -8.38 -2.29
N LEU A 183 -16.23 -8.08 -1.00
CA LEU A 183 -15.76 -8.93 0.09
C LEU A 183 -16.63 -10.21 0.24
N GLU A 184 -17.94 -10.10 0.08
CA GLU A 184 -18.84 -11.25 0.09
C GLU A 184 -18.59 -12.21 -1.07
N HIS A 185 -18.02 -11.70 -2.19
CA HIS A 185 -17.67 -12.46 -3.41
C HIS A 185 -16.16 -12.61 -3.60
N THR A 186 -15.42 -12.79 -2.50
CA THR A 186 -13.95 -12.89 -2.54
C THR A 186 -13.46 -14.04 -3.40
N PHE A 187 -14.16 -15.17 -3.41
CA PHE A 187 -13.79 -16.34 -4.22
C PHE A 187 -13.85 -16.02 -5.72
N GLU A 188 -14.92 -15.39 -6.16
CA GLU A 188 -15.10 -14.95 -7.55
C GLU A 188 -14.07 -13.89 -7.93
N ALA A 189 -13.79 -12.95 -7.02
CA ALA A 189 -12.79 -11.91 -7.22
C ALA A 189 -11.38 -12.49 -7.41
N VAL A 190 -10.99 -13.46 -6.59
CA VAL A 190 -9.70 -14.16 -6.73
C VAL A 190 -9.65 -14.92 -8.04
N ARG A 191 -10.70 -15.66 -8.38
CA ARG A 191 -10.77 -16.43 -9.62
C ARG A 191 -10.67 -15.56 -10.88
N GLU A 192 -11.24 -14.36 -10.87
CA GLU A 192 -11.12 -13.40 -11.98
C GLU A 192 -9.69 -12.80 -12.09
N SER A 193 -9.01 -12.68 -10.95
CA SER A 193 -7.72 -11.98 -10.88
C SER A 193 -6.50 -12.89 -11.06
N VAL A 194 -6.67 -14.20 -10.91
CA VAL A 194 -5.59 -15.19 -10.94
C VAL A 194 -5.76 -16.07 -12.19
N PRO A 195 -4.70 -16.27 -13.01
CA PRO A 195 -4.75 -17.21 -14.13
C PRO A 195 -5.12 -18.62 -13.66
N ASP A 196 -5.92 -19.35 -14.46
CA ASP A 196 -6.41 -20.70 -14.12
C ASP A 196 -5.30 -21.69 -13.71
N GLU A 197 -4.09 -21.54 -14.24
CA GLU A 197 -2.92 -22.36 -13.90
C GLU A 197 -2.43 -22.16 -12.46
N ALA A 198 -2.58 -20.96 -11.90
CA ALA A 198 -2.16 -20.64 -10.54
C ALA A 198 -3.22 -21.01 -9.47
N LEU A 199 -4.48 -21.26 -9.87
CA LEU A 199 -5.55 -21.72 -8.97
C LEU A 199 -5.39 -23.19 -8.56
N LEU A 200 -4.53 -23.95 -9.23
CA LEU A 200 -4.28 -25.37 -8.94
C LEU A 200 -3.27 -25.57 -7.79
N GLU A 201 -2.62 -24.50 -7.32
CA GLU A 201 -1.60 -24.55 -6.27
C GLU A 201 -2.08 -23.98 -4.91
N ILE A 202 -3.35 -23.60 -4.80
CA ILE A 202 -4.00 -23.10 -3.58
C ILE A 202 -4.91 -24.17 -3.00
#